data_b12a01350b54b78c884211d446785e7a
#
_entry.id   b12a01350b54b78c884211d446785e7a
#
_cell.length_a   1.000
_cell.length_b   1.000
_cell.length_c   1.000
_cell.angle_alpha   90.00
_cell.angle_beta   90.00
_cell.angle_gamma   90.00
#
_symmetry.space_group_name_H-M   'P 1'
#
loop_
_entity.id
_entity.type
_entity.pdbx_description
1 polymer ?
#
loop_
_entity_poly.entity_id
_entity_poly.type
_entity_poly.pdbx_seq_one_letter_code
_entity_poly.pdbx_strand_id
1 'polypeptide(L)'
;MTKYDGLDRVFRALGDPSRRAMVERLSRGPASVGDLARPFDMALPTVVEHLRVLEAAGIVSSTKLGRVRTYQLTVGGLGDAVDWMLANRLPAERRLDRLGEVLNQSKGETPRERK
;
A
#
# COMPACT_ATOMS: atom_id res chain seq x y z
N MET A 1 24.06 2.39 -6.29
CA MET A 1 22.70 1.96 -6.01
C MET A 1 22.52 0.49 -6.30
N THR A 2 21.77 -0.18 -5.46
CA THR A 2 21.52 -1.59 -5.65
C THR A 2 20.10 -1.76 -6.14
N LYS A 3 19.78 -2.96 -6.61
CA LYS A 3 18.42 -3.23 -7.07
C LYS A 3 17.41 -3.23 -5.94
N TYR A 4 17.86 -3.18 -4.69
CA TYR A 4 16.97 -3.20 -3.55
C TYR A 4 16.74 -1.83 -2.93
N ASP A 5 17.28 -0.76 -3.52
CA ASP A 5 17.11 0.58 -2.93
C ASP A 5 15.65 0.97 -2.81
N GLY A 6 14.87 0.74 -3.85
CA GLY A 6 13.44 1.05 -3.80
C GLY A 6 12.71 0.17 -2.82
N LEU A 7 13.05 -1.11 -2.76
CA LEU A 7 12.44 -2.05 -1.84
C LEU A 7 12.72 -1.66 -0.39
N ASP A 8 13.97 -1.25 -0.11
CA ASP A 8 14.34 -0.84 1.24
C ASP A 8 13.55 0.39 1.67
N ARG A 9 13.34 1.33 0.77
CA ARG A 9 12.55 2.52 1.10
C ARG A 9 11.11 2.16 1.42
N VAL A 10 10.54 1.24 0.66
CA VAL A 10 9.16 0.82 0.90
C VAL A 10 9.04 0.17 2.29
N PHE A 11 9.92 -0.76 2.62
CA PHE A 11 9.84 -1.42 3.91
C PHE A 11 10.12 -0.45 5.06
N ARG A 12 11.06 0.48 4.87
CA ARG A 12 11.33 1.48 5.90
C ARG A 12 10.10 2.37 6.11
N ALA A 13 9.47 2.78 5.02
CA ALA A 13 8.27 3.61 5.12
C ALA A 13 7.15 2.88 5.84
N LEU A 14 6.99 1.59 5.57
CA LEU A 14 5.93 0.79 6.20
C LEU A 14 6.30 0.32 7.59
N GLY A 15 7.50 0.60 8.05
CA GLY A 15 7.93 0.20 9.39
C GLY A 15 7.31 1.01 10.50
N ASP A 16 6.61 2.08 10.18
CA ASP A 16 5.99 2.96 11.18
C ASP A 16 4.47 2.72 11.21
N PRO A 17 3.88 2.54 12.38
CA PRO A 17 2.44 2.24 12.44
C PRO A 17 1.56 3.39 11.96
N SER A 18 1.97 4.65 12.19
CA SER A 18 1.19 5.78 11.70
C SER A 18 1.18 5.80 10.17
N ARG A 19 2.31 5.53 9.56
CA ARG A 19 2.37 5.49 8.11
C ARG A 19 1.54 4.34 7.54
N ARG A 20 1.56 3.17 8.21
CA ARG A 20 0.70 2.07 7.77
C ARG A 20 -0.78 2.44 7.86
N ALA A 21 -1.16 3.16 8.92
CA ALA A 21 -2.55 3.60 9.06
C ALA A 21 -2.95 4.56 7.94
N MET A 22 -2.03 5.43 7.53
CA MET A 22 -2.30 6.34 6.42
C MET A 22 -2.47 5.58 5.12
N VAL A 23 -1.64 4.56 4.88
CA VAL A 23 -1.80 3.72 3.70
C VAL A 23 -3.15 3.00 3.72
N GLU A 24 -3.55 2.47 4.87
CA GLU A 24 -4.83 1.81 5.00
C GLU A 24 -5.98 2.75 4.68
N ARG A 25 -5.90 3.98 5.17
CA ARG A 25 -6.92 4.97 4.85
C ARG A 25 -6.97 5.25 3.36
N LEU A 26 -5.81 5.42 2.74
CA LEU A 26 -5.74 5.75 1.31
C LEU A 26 -6.15 4.58 0.43
N SER A 27 -6.14 3.36 0.95
CA SER A 27 -6.62 2.22 0.18
C SER A 27 -8.12 2.31 -0.07
N ARG A 28 -8.83 3.15 0.67
CA ARG A 28 -10.26 3.35 0.49
C ARG A 28 -10.56 4.56 -0.41
N GLY A 29 -9.55 5.30 -0.83
CA GLY A 29 -9.72 6.42 -1.72
C GLY A 29 -8.85 7.60 -1.31
N PRO A 30 -8.73 8.60 -2.18
CA PRO A 30 -7.89 9.77 -1.89
C PRO A 30 -8.36 10.52 -0.64
N ALA A 31 -7.43 11.25 -0.03
CA ALA A 31 -7.74 12.01 1.18
C ALA A 31 -6.81 13.21 1.26
N SER A 32 -7.30 14.29 1.86
CA SER A 32 -6.49 15.48 2.11
C SER A 32 -5.62 15.25 3.34
N VAL A 33 -4.64 16.13 3.53
CA VAL A 33 -3.80 16.08 4.72
C VAL A 33 -4.67 16.16 5.97
N GLY A 34 -5.67 17.04 5.97
CA GLY A 34 -6.54 17.18 7.13
C GLY A 34 -7.29 15.89 7.45
N ASP A 35 -7.80 15.22 6.40
CA ASP A 35 -8.48 13.96 6.61
C ASP A 35 -7.54 12.88 7.14
N LEU A 36 -6.32 12.85 6.64
CA LEU A 36 -5.35 11.87 7.09
C LEU A 36 -4.87 12.14 8.51
N ALA A 37 -4.85 13.41 8.91
CA ALA A 37 -4.40 13.79 10.25
C ALA A 37 -5.44 13.52 11.32
N ARG A 38 -6.71 13.48 10.93
CA ARG A 38 -7.80 13.48 11.90
C ARG A 38 -7.71 12.38 12.97
N PRO A 39 -7.36 11.13 12.64
CA PRO A 39 -7.33 10.09 13.66
C PRO A 39 -6.08 10.11 14.55
N PHE A 40 -5.14 11.02 14.29
CA PHE A 40 -3.89 11.01 15.03
C PHE A 40 -3.81 12.19 15.99
N ASP A 41 -3.13 11.96 17.13
CA ASP A 41 -2.85 13.02 18.07
C ASP A 41 -1.40 13.44 17.82
N MET A 42 -1.16 14.08 16.71
CA MET A 42 0.16 14.56 16.35
C MET A 42 0.03 15.86 15.57
N ALA A 43 1.09 16.65 15.60
CA ALA A 43 1.10 17.93 14.92
C ALA A 43 1.03 17.74 13.42
N LEU A 44 0.39 18.66 12.73
CA LEU A 44 0.25 18.60 11.29
C LEU A 44 1.59 18.47 10.56
N PRO A 45 2.66 19.20 10.95
CA PRO A 45 3.95 18.97 10.28
C PRO A 45 4.46 17.54 10.40
N THR A 46 4.14 16.83 11.48
CA THR A 46 4.53 15.44 11.62
C THR A 46 3.77 14.56 10.63
N VAL A 47 2.48 14.85 10.44
CA VAL A 47 1.68 14.13 9.45
C VAL A 47 2.28 14.35 8.05
N VAL A 48 2.61 15.59 7.73
CA VAL A 48 3.20 15.92 6.44
C VAL A 48 4.52 15.20 6.24
N GLU A 49 5.32 15.08 7.29
CA GLU A 49 6.60 14.38 7.18
C GLU A 49 6.40 12.88 6.93
N HIS A 50 5.41 12.28 7.59
CA HIS A 50 5.07 10.88 7.31
C HIS A 50 4.66 10.70 5.85
N LEU A 51 3.86 11.63 5.33
CA LEU A 51 3.42 11.56 3.94
C LEU A 51 4.60 11.76 2.99
N ARG A 52 5.57 12.59 3.38
CA ARG A 52 6.75 12.79 2.56
C ARG A 52 7.56 11.49 2.45
N VAL A 53 7.70 10.77 3.55
CA VAL A 53 8.41 9.49 3.55
C VAL A 53 7.69 8.49 2.63
N LEU A 54 6.37 8.43 2.73
CA LEU A 54 5.59 7.54 1.86
C LEU A 54 5.70 7.93 0.39
N GLU A 55 5.73 9.22 0.11
CA GLU A 55 5.83 9.70 -1.26
C GLU A 55 7.23 9.42 -1.82
N ALA A 56 8.27 9.63 -1.03
CA ALA A 56 9.63 9.34 -1.46
C ALA A 56 9.83 7.86 -1.74
N ALA A 57 9.09 7.00 -1.05
CA ALA A 57 9.15 5.55 -1.29
C ALA A 57 8.30 5.11 -2.46
N GLY A 58 7.57 6.03 -3.09
CA GLY A 58 6.73 5.68 -4.23
C GLY A 58 5.41 5.03 -3.87
N ILE A 59 5.04 5.04 -2.59
CA ILE A 59 3.80 4.39 -2.14
C ILE A 59 2.60 5.31 -2.37
N VAL A 60 2.79 6.61 -2.19
CA VAL A 60 1.71 7.57 -2.40
C VAL A 60 2.17 8.66 -3.35
N SER A 61 1.21 9.35 -3.93
CA SER A 61 1.45 10.56 -4.71
C SER A 61 0.45 11.60 -4.27
N SER A 62 0.66 12.85 -4.69
CA SER A 62 -0.24 13.91 -4.28
C SER A 62 -0.50 14.84 -5.44
N THR A 63 -1.63 15.50 -5.39
CA THR A 63 -2.02 16.50 -6.35
C THR A 63 -2.52 17.71 -5.58
N LYS A 64 -2.03 18.88 -5.94
CA LYS A 64 -2.47 20.12 -5.29
C LYS A 64 -3.44 20.83 -6.20
N LEU A 65 -4.62 21.14 -5.67
CA LEU A 65 -5.63 21.88 -6.40
C LEU A 65 -6.01 23.05 -5.53
N GLY A 66 -5.63 24.23 -5.94
CA GLY A 66 -5.80 25.40 -5.11
C GLY A 66 -4.93 25.31 -3.87
N ARG A 67 -5.55 25.41 -2.72
CA ARG A 67 -4.83 25.31 -1.44
C ARG A 67 -4.88 23.92 -0.84
N VAL A 68 -5.56 23.00 -1.50
CA VAL A 68 -5.77 21.66 -0.97
C VAL A 68 -4.85 20.70 -1.68
N ARG A 69 -4.09 19.92 -0.89
CA ARG A 69 -3.28 18.84 -1.42
C ARG A 69 -3.95 17.53 -1.07
N THR A 70 -4.20 16.74 -2.08
CA THR A 70 -4.88 15.45 -1.94
C THR A 70 -3.87 14.35 -2.20
N TYR A 71 -3.86 13.37 -1.33
CA TYR A 71 -2.95 12.21 -1.43
C TYR A 71 -3.73 10.99 -1.89
N GLN A 72 -3.04 10.10 -2.58
CA GLN A 72 -3.62 8.85 -3.06
C GLN A 72 -2.54 7.79 -3.16
N LEU A 73 -2.93 6.53 -3.12
CA LEU A 73 -1.97 5.46 -3.34
C LEU A 73 -1.54 5.46 -4.80
N THR A 74 -0.26 5.21 -5.02
CA THR A 74 0.26 5.05 -6.37
C THR A 74 -0.02 3.63 -6.83
N VAL A 75 -0.61 3.48 -8.01
CA VAL A 75 -0.87 2.17 -8.57
C VAL A 75 0.45 1.43 -8.69
N GLY A 76 0.51 0.24 -8.11
CA GLY A 76 1.74 -0.55 -8.13
C GLY A 76 2.80 -0.10 -7.15
N GLY A 77 2.50 0.90 -6.29
CA GLY A 77 3.50 1.43 -5.36
C GLY A 77 3.99 0.42 -4.34
N LEU A 78 3.20 -0.60 -4.05
CA LEU A 78 3.60 -1.66 -3.13
C LEU A 78 4.05 -2.92 -3.88
N GLY A 79 4.11 -2.85 -5.21
CA GLY A 79 4.33 -4.06 -6.02
C GLY A 79 5.63 -4.76 -5.74
N ASP A 80 6.73 -4.01 -5.62
CA ASP A 80 8.03 -4.64 -5.37
C ASP A 80 8.05 -5.36 -4.03
N ALA A 81 7.41 -4.78 -3.01
CA ALA A 81 7.36 -5.41 -1.70
C ALA A 81 6.52 -6.68 -1.75
N VAL A 82 5.39 -6.63 -2.45
CA VAL A 82 4.53 -7.80 -2.61
C VAL A 82 5.29 -8.90 -3.35
N ASP A 83 5.95 -8.55 -4.44
CA ASP A 83 6.71 -9.51 -5.22
C ASP A 83 7.81 -10.16 -4.39
N TRP A 84 8.53 -9.36 -3.61
CA TRP A 84 9.59 -9.88 -2.77
C TRP A 84 9.02 -10.86 -1.73
N MET A 85 7.91 -10.49 -1.10
CA MET A 85 7.30 -11.34 -0.09
C MET A 85 6.84 -12.66 -0.70
N LEU A 86 6.22 -12.59 -1.88
CA LEU A 86 5.75 -13.80 -2.54
C LEU A 86 6.91 -14.69 -2.99
N ALA A 87 8.01 -14.10 -3.41
CA ALA A 87 9.18 -14.87 -3.86
C ALA A 87 9.86 -15.59 -2.71
N ASN A 88 9.63 -15.16 -1.48
CA ASN A 88 10.32 -15.70 -0.32
C ASN A 88 9.40 -16.51 0.59
N ARG A 89 8.37 -17.10 0.01
CA ARG A 89 7.50 -18.00 0.74
C ARG A 89 8.12 -19.39 0.84
N LEU A 90 7.72 -20.10 1.87
CA LEU A 90 8.12 -21.50 2.00
C LEU A 90 7.44 -22.35 0.92
N PRO A 91 8.03 -23.48 0.52
CA PRO A 91 7.40 -24.33 -0.48
C PRO A 91 5.98 -24.77 -0.11
N ALA A 92 5.72 -25.00 1.17
CA ALA A 92 4.37 -25.40 1.59
C ALA A 92 3.37 -24.28 1.33
N GLU A 93 3.77 -23.03 1.55
CA GLU A 93 2.91 -21.88 1.28
C GLU A 93 2.64 -21.74 -0.21
N ARG A 94 3.64 -21.99 -1.04
CA ARG A 94 3.46 -21.94 -2.49
C ARG A 94 2.47 -22.99 -2.97
N ARG A 95 2.52 -24.18 -2.37
CA ARG A 95 1.58 -25.24 -2.74
C ARG A 95 0.15 -24.84 -2.35
N LEU A 96 -0.03 -24.24 -1.20
CA LEU A 96 -1.35 -23.79 -0.77
C LEU A 96 -1.89 -22.71 -1.70
N ASP A 97 -1.04 -21.81 -2.13
CA ASP A 97 -1.45 -20.78 -3.08
C ASP A 97 -1.92 -21.40 -4.39
N ARG A 98 -1.20 -22.41 -4.88
CA ARG A 98 -1.60 -23.08 -6.10
C ARG A 98 -2.94 -23.75 -5.96
N LEU A 99 -3.16 -24.39 -4.82
CA LEU A 99 -4.43 -25.02 -4.56
C LEU A 99 -5.54 -23.98 -4.54
N GLY A 100 -5.29 -22.84 -3.91
CA GLY A 100 -6.25 -21.77 -3.89
C GLY A 100 -6.58 -21.27 -5.28
N GLU A 101 -5.58 -21.16 -6.15
CA GLU A 101 -5.81 -20.74 -7.53
C GLU A 101 -6.69 -21.72 -8.27
N VAL A 102 -6.43 -23.01 -8.09
CA VAL A 102 -7.24 -24.03 -8.73
C VAL A 102 -8.67 -23.95 -8.27
N LEU A 103 -8.88 -23.79 -6.98
CA LEU A 103 -10.23 -23.66 -6.44
C LEU A 103 -10.93 -22.41 -6.94
N ASN A 104 -10.20 -21.31 -7.05
CA ASN A 104 -10.78 -20.08 -7.57
C ASN A 104 -11.16 -20.22 -9.03
N GLN A 105 -10.35 -20.91 -9.81
CA GLN A 105 -10.68 -21.15 -11.21
C GLN A 105 -11.95 -21.96 -11.34
N SER A 106 -12.10 -22.98 -10.50
CA SER A 106 -13.33 -23.76 -10.50
C SER A 106 -14.53 -22.90 -10.18
N LYS A 107 -14.39 -22.05 -9.18
CA LYS A 107 -15.49 -21.15 -8.84
C LYS A 107 -15.77 -20.16 -9.94
N GLY A 108 -14.73 -19.70 -10.60
CA GLY A 108 -14.91 -18.73 -11.65
C GLY A 108 -15.65 -19.29 -12.83
N GLU A 109 -15.62 -20.61 -12.99
CA GLU A 109 -16.35 -21.21 -14.07
C GLU A 109 -17.82 -21.30 -13.79
N THR A 110 -18.22 -21.26 -12.53
CA THR A 110 -19.63 -21.23 -12.28
C THR A 110 -20.08 -19.80 -12.42
N PRO A 111 -21.26 -19.61 -12.80
CA PRO A 111 -21.75 -18.28 -12.94
C PRO A 111 -21.66 -17.60 -11.63
N ARG A 112 -20.99 -16.57 -11.63
CA ARG A 112 -20.85 -15.87 -10.47
C ARG A 112 -22.00 -15.21 -10.20
N GLU A 113 -22.88 -15.59 -10.71
CA GLU A 113 -24.03 -15.02 -10.49
C GLU A 113 -24.23 -14.88 -9.11
N ARG A 114 -23.55 -15.39 -8.53
CA ARG A 114 -23.67 -15.12 -7.27
C ARG A 114 -23.53 -13.83 -7.00
N LYS A 115 -23.63 -13.41 -7.37
CA LYS A 115 -23.69 -12.34 -6.94
C LYS A 115 -23.85 -12.02 -6.28
#